data_7387ed89696b5f2b53c0af412b47c07b
#
_entry.id   7387ed89696b5f2b53c0af412b47c07b
#
_cell.length_a   1.000
_cell.length_b   1.000
_cell.length_c   1.000
_cell.angle_alpha   90.00
_cell.angle_beta   90.00
_cell.angle_gamma   90.00
#
_symmetry.space_group_name_H-M   'P 1'
#
loop_
_entity.id
_entity.type
_entity.pdbx_description
1 polymer ?
#
loop_
_entity_poly.entity_id
_entity_poly.type
_entity_poly.pdbx_seq_one_letter_code
_entity_poly.pdbx_strand_id
1 'polypeptide(L)'
;EKVVIPLPEEDQVCPVCGTQMVLIGEEYVRRELEFIPATCKVIEYYSQSYGCPSCKEGLGDTEKPVIVKSQVPQALVGKGPATASTVAWTMYQKYANGLPLYRQEKDWKQYGAQISRTTLANWIIYCSRNYLQPMYDYFHRELLKRSFAMADETRVQVLKEEERRAQTQSFMWLFRSGEDGLPAIIL
;
A
#
# COMPACT_ATOMS: atom_id res chain seq x y z
N GLU A 1 -15.16 -14.42 -11.45
CA GLU A 1 -16.60 -14.23 -11.72
C GLU A 1 -17.04 -15.21 -12.79
N LYS A 2 -18.24 -15.82 -12.65
CA LYS A 2 -18.85 -16.70 -13.66
C LYS A 2 -19.93 -15.91 -14.38
N VAL A 3 -19.79 -15.72 -15.68
CA VAL A 3 -20.80 -15.11 -16.53
C VAL A 3 -21.47 -16.21 -17.33
N VAL A 4 -22.78 -16.34 -17.15
CA VAL A 4 -23.61 -17.28 -17.89
C VAL A 4 -24.37 -16.50 -18.95
N ILE A 5 -24.30 -16.93 -20.21
CA ILE A 5 -25.00 -16.29 -21.33
C ILE A 5 -26.20 -17.18 -21.69
N PRO A 6 -27.40 -16.76 -21.30
CA PRO A 6 -28.60 -17.51 -21.67
C PRO A 6 -28.97 -17.33 -23.16
N LEU A 7 -29.64 -18.32 -23.74
CA LEU A 7 -30.30 -18.13 -25.01
C LEU A 7 -31.49 -17.17 -24.86
N PRO A 8 -31.68 -16.17 -25.75
CA PRO A 8 -32.84 -15.29 -25.73
C PRO A 8 -34.16 -16.05 -25.67
N GLU A 9 -35.15 -15.55 -24.94
CA GLU A 9 -36.44 -16.24 -24.77
C GLU A 9 -37.12 -16.56 -26.08
N GLU A 10 -37.01 -15.69 -27.08
CA GLU A 10 -37.56 -15.87 -28.44
C GLU A 10 -36.92 -17.04 -29.19
N ASP A 11 -35.67 -17.38 -28.87
CA ASP A 11 -34.93 -18.47 -29.47
C ASP A 11 -35.07 -19.82 -28.70
N GLN A 12 -35.72 -19.78 -27.52
CA GLN A 12 -35.93 -20.98 -26.70
C GLN A 12 -37.12 -21.84 -27.17
N VAL A 13 -37.56 -21.70 -28.41
CA VAL A 13 -38.64 -22.43 -28.99
C VAL A 13 -38.09 -23.42 -30.03
N CYS A 14 -38.52 -24.68 -29.95
CA CYS A 14 -38.06 -25.68 -30.88
C CYS A 14 -38.49 -25.36 -32.34
N PRO A 15 -37.56 -25.23 -33.28
CA PRO A 15 -37.89 -24.85 -34.66
C PRO A 15 -38.64 -25.94 -35.44
N VAL A 16 -38.72 -27.17 -34.90
CA VAL A 16 -39.39 -28.33 -35.56
C VAL A 16 -40.83 -28.48 -35.07
N CYS A 17 -41.09 -28.38 -33.77
CA CYS A 17 -42.40 -28.68 -33.19
C CYS A 17 -43.02 -27.51 -32.40
N GLY A 18 -42.31 -26.36 -32.24
CA GLY A 18 -42.81 -25.19 -31.53
C GLY A 18 -42.92 -25.32 -30.02
N THR A 19 -42.42 -26.40 -29.43
CA THR A 19 -42.44 -26.59 -27.98
C THR A 19 -41.33 -25.77 -27.30
N GLN A 20 -41.61 -25.19 -26.12
CA GLN A 20 -40.62 -24.48 -25.28
C GLN A 20 -39.48 -25.44 -24.89
N MET A 21 -38.26 -25.06 -25.19
CA MET A 21 -37.06 -25.82 -24.85
C MET A 21 -36.68 -25.59 -23.38
N VAL A 22 -36.01 -26.57 -22.77
CA VAL A 22 -35.51 -26.51 -21.40
C VAL A 22 -33.99 -26.52 -21.39
N LEU A 23 -33.40 -25.84 -20.43
CA LEU A 23 -31.94 -25.84 -20.23
C LEU A 23 -31.49 -27.28 -19.91
N ILE A 24 -30.57 -27.85 -20.71
CA ILE A 24 -30.04 -29.20 -20.53
C ILE A 24 -28.60 -29.22 -19.98
N GLY A 25 -27.92 -28.07 -19.96
CA GLY A 25 -26.55 -27.97 -19.43
C GLY A 25 -25.88 -26.65 -19.77
N GLU A 26 -24.69 -26.49 -19.23
CA GLU A 26 -23.80 -25.36 -19.50
C GLU A 26 -22.46 -25.91 -20.00
N GLU A 27 -21.87 -25.26 -20.99
CA GLU A 27 -20.58 -25.61 -21.53
C GLU A 27 -19.58 -24.47 -21.25
N TYR A 28 -18.37 -24.83 -20.82
CA TYR A 28 -17.30 -23.89 -20.69
C TYR A 28 -16.79 -23.45 -22.07
N VAL A 29 -16.81 -22.16 -22.33
CA VAL A 29 -16.39 -21.59 -23.63
C VAL A 29 -14.98 -21.04 -23.54
N ARG A 30 -14.73 -20.06 -22.64
CA ARG A 30 -13.42 -19.39 -22.52
C ARG A 30 -13.25 -18.71 -21.17
N ARG A 31 -12.01 -18.33 -20.89
CA ARG A 31 -11.63 -17.47 -19.77
C ARG A 31 -11.01 -16.17 -20.30
N GLU A 32 -11.43 -15.07 -19.74
CA GLU A 32 -10.88 -13.75 -20.04
C GLU A 32 -10.27 -13.17 -18.77
N LEU A 33 -9.24 -12.30 -18.92
CA LEU A 33 -8.63 -11.55 -17.84
C LEU A 33 -9.04 -10.08 -18.00
N GLU A 34 -9.76 -9.55 -17.02
CA GLU A 34 -10.07 -8.14 -16.92
C GLU A 34 -9.01 -7.45 -16.06
N PHE A 35 -8.40 -6.40 -16.59
CA PHE A 35 -7.46 -5.56 -15.85
C PHE A 35 -8.17 -4.28 -15.39
N ILE A 36 -8.25 -4.10 -14.06
CA ILE A 36 -8.78 -2.89 -13.45
C ILE A 36 -7.58 -2.01 -13.06
N PRO A 37 -7.38 -0.84 -13.70
CA PRO A 37 -6.29 0.07 -13.35
C PRO A 37 -6.36 0.54 -11.90
N ALA A 38 -5.19 0.88 -11.32
CA ALA A 38 -5.12 1.43 -9.98
C ALA A 38 -5.92 2.74 -9.87
N THR A 39 -6.66 2.88 -8.78
CA THR A 39 -7.43 4.08 -8.47
C THR A 39 -6.86 4.80 -7.25
N CYS A 40 -6.87 6.14 -7.29
CA CYS A 40 -6.49 6.99 -6.17
C CYS A 40 -7.74 7.70 -5.62
N LYS A 41 -7.89 7.70 -4.29
CA LYS A 41 -8.98 8.40 -3.62
C LYS A 41 -8.41 9.43 -2.65
N VAL A 42 -8.98 10.63 -2.63
CA VAL A 42 -8.73 11.62 -1.59
C VAL A 42 -9.69 11.35 -0.44
N ILE A 43 -9.14 11.22 0.77
CA ILE A 43 -9.91 11.01 2.00
C ILE A 43 -9.72 12.25 2.87
N GLU A 44 -10.81 12.95 3.16
CA GLU A 44 -10.83 14.12 4.02
C GLU A 44 -11.39 13.76 5.38
N TYR A 45 -10.68 14.09 6.44
CA TYR A 45 -11.09 13.84 7.82
C TYR A 45 -11.56 15.14 8.46
N TYR A 46 -12.77 15.13 9.00
CA TYR A 46 -13.37 16.24 9.72
C TYR A 46 -13.58 15.87 11.18
N SER A 47 -13.07 16.73 12.10
CA SER A 47 -13.28 16.59 13.54
C SER A 47 -14.46 17.47 13.96
N GLN A 48 -15.45 16.87 14.62
CA GLN A 48 -16.57 17.62 15.19
C GLN A 48 -16.19 18.18 16.56
N SER A 49 -16.63 19.39 16.83
CA SER A 49 -16.46 20.07 18.11
C SER A 49 -17.80 20.20 18.81
N TYR A 50 -17.85 19.82 20.08
CA TYR A 50 -19.04 19.86 20.92
C TYR A 50 -18.83 20.87 22.04
N GLY A 51 -19.78 21.76 22.27
CA GLY A 51 -19.79 22.73 23.36
C GLY A 51 -20.95 22.45 24.32
N CYS A 52 -20.75 22.66 25.60
CA CYS A 52 -21.80 22.57 26.61
C CYS A 52 -22.62 23.86 26.63
N PRO A 53 -23.93 23.85 26.31
CA PRO A 53 -24.78 25.06 26.34
C PRO A 53 -24.93 25.62 27.77
N SER A 54 -25.12 24.75 28.77
CA SER A 54 -25.29 25.14 30.17
C SER A 54 -24.04 25.82 30.76
N CYS A 55 -22.85 25.33 30.42
CA CYS A 55 -21.61 25.96 30.85
C CYS A 55 -21.35 27.29 30.13
N LYS A 56 -21.91 27.49 28.94
CA LYS A 56 -21.77 28.74 28.19
C LYS A 56 -22.60 29.87 28.76
N GLU A 57 -23.80 29.59 29.28
CA GLU A 57 -24.71 30.57 29.84
C GLU A 57 -24.31 31.09 31.25
N GLY A 58 -23.48 30.32 31.97
CA GLY A 58 -23.04 30.67 33.32
C GLY A 58 -21.63 31.27 33.42
N LEU A 59 -20.95 31.51 32.30
CA LEU A 59 -19.57 32.00 32.29
C LEU A 59 -19.50 33.53 32.52
N GLY A 60 -18.67 33.97 33.47
CA GLY A 60 -18.20 35.35 33.58
C GLY A 60 -17.23 35.71 32.44
N ASP A 61 -16.97 37.01 32.28
CA ASP A 61 -16.14 37.57 31.17
C ASP A 61 -14.73 36.99 31.03
N THR A 62 -14.25 36.22 32.00
CA THR A 62 -12.88 35.64 32.04
C THR A 62 -12.83 34.12 31.85
N GLU A 63 -13.96 33.44 31.83
CA GLU A 63 -14.00 31.95 31.73
C GLU A 63 -14.23 31.49 30.31
N LYS A 64 -13.49 30.46 29.88
CA LYS A 64 -13.61 29.86 28.53
C LYS A 64 -14.64 28.74 28.52
N PRO A 65 -15.51 28.68 27.50
CA PRO A 65 -16.47 27.58 27.38
C PRO A 65 -15.76 26.23 27.20
N VAL A 66 -16.33 25.18 27.77
CA VAL A 66 -15.85 23.80 27.61
C VAL A 66 -16.16 23.34 26.19
N ILE A 67 -15.10 23.11 25.42
CA ILE A 67 -15.20 22.57 24.05
C ILE A 67 -14.44 21.25 23.99
N VAL A 68 -15.13 20.19 23.57
CA VAL A 68 -14.54 18.86 23.35
C VAL A 68 -14.57 18.58 21.85
N LYS A 69 -13.44 18.11 21.32
CA LYS A 69 -13.33 17.70 19.90
C LYS A 69 -13.27 16.20 19.78
N SER A 70 -13.89 15.67 18.73
CA SER A 70 -13.77 14.27 18.38
C SER A 70 -12.30 13.95 18.01
N GLN A 71 -11.84 12.78 18.41
CA GLN A 71 -10.49 12.32 18.05
C GLN A 71 -10.47 11.85 16.61
N VAL A 72 -9.41 12.22 15.89
CA VAL A 72 -9.15 11.78 14.51
C VAL A 72 -7.97 10.80 14.55
N PRO A 73 -8.00 9.70 13.75
CA PRO A 73 -6.88 8.79 13.64
C PRO A 73 -5.58 9.52 13.31
N GLN A 74 -4.49 9.08 13.94
CA GLN A 74 -3.19 9.68 13.69
C GLN A 74 -2.75 9.43 12.25
N ALA A 75 -2.27 10.47 11.57
CA ALA A 75 -1.70 10.33 10.23
C ALA A 75 -0.38 9.54 10.26
N LEU A 76 -0.14 8.75 9.23
CA LEU A 76 1.06 7.92 9.12
C LEU A 76 2.34 8.78 9.12
N VAL A 77 2.34 9.89 8.38
CA VAL A 77 3.47 10.79 8.23
C VAL A 77 3.02 12.23 8.49
N GLY A 78 3.19 12.68 9.72
CA GLY A 78 2.91 14.05 10.12
C GLY A 78 1.59 14.60 9.59
N LYS A 79 1.61 15.78 8.96
CA LYS A 79 0.43 16.43 8.36
C LYS A 79 0.27 16.15 6.86
N GLY A 80 1.04 15.22 6.31
CA GLY A 80 1.02 14.90 4.88
C GLY A 80 -0.16 14.01 4.47
N PRO A 81 -0.46 13.90 3.18
CA PRO A 81 -1.53 13.07 2.64
C PRO A 81 -1.15 11.58 2.58
N ALA A 82 0.00 11.17 3.12
CA ALA A 82 0.48 9.80 3.05
C ALA A 82 -0.38 8.86 3.88
N THR A 83 -0.90 7.83 3.25
CA THR A 83 -1.50 6.66 3.91
C THR A 83 -0.54 5.48 3.84
N ALA A 84 -0.78 4.44 4.64
CA ALA A 84 0.01 3.22 4.57
C ALA A 84 0.00 2.60 3.17
N SER A 85 -1.13 2.62 2.48
CA SER A 85 -1.27 2.09 1.13
C SER A 85 -0.48 2.88 0.08
N THR A 86 -0.48 4.22 0.15
CA THR A 86 0.28 5.05 -0.79
C THR A 86 1.79 4.89 -0.62
N VAL A 87 2.27 4.78 0.63
CA VAL A 87 3.69 4.55 0.89
C VAL A 87 4.11 3.14 0.50
N ALA A 88 3.32 2.11 0.85
CA ALA A 88 3.58 0.73 0.47
C ALA A 88 3.61 0.57 -1.06
N TRP A 89 2.68 1.18 -1.79
CA TRP A 89 2.69 1.19 -3.25
C TRP A 89 3.94 1.86 -3.81
N THR A 90 4.34 3.01 -3.25
CA THR A 90 5.57 3.73 -3.66
C THR A 90 6.82 2.88 -3.45
N MET A 91 6.92 2.18 -2.30
CA MET A 91 8.01 1.26 -2.00
C MET A 91 8.02 0.06 -2.96
N TYR A 92 6.86 -0.57 -3.17
CA TYR A 92 6.70 -1.70 -4.07
C TYR A 92 7.13 -1.35 -5.50
N GLN A 93 6.66 -0.23 -6.03
CA GLN A 93 7.06 0.24 -7.35
C GLN A 93 8.56 0.50 -7.44
N LYS A 94 9.16 1.09 -6.40
CA LYS A 94 10.58 1.41 -6.40
C LYS A 94 11.46 0.16 -6.30
N TYR A 95 11.16 -0.75 -5.37
CA TYR A 95 12.08 -1.82 -5.00
C TYR A 95 11.74 -3.16 -5.67
N ALA A 96 10.48 -3.46 -5.93
CA ALA A 96 10.09 -4.68 -6.62
C ALA A 96 10.04 -4.48 -8.15
N ASN A 97 9.49 -3.34 -8.62
CA ASN A 97 9.34 -3.07 -10.06
C ASN A 97 10.47 -2.20 -10.64
N GLY A 98 11.45 -1.77 -9.83
CA GLY A 98 12.57 -0.96 -10.28
C GLY A 98 12.18 0.43 -10.81
N LEU A 99 10.98 0.95 -10.48
CA LEU A 99 10.48 2.21 -11.00
C LEU A 99 11.03 3.41 -10.20
N PRO A 100 11.88 4.27 -10.79
CA PRO A 100 12.45 5.42 -10.08
C PRO A 100 11.38 6.41 -9.62
N LEU A 101 11.62 7.07 -8.48
CA LEU A 101 10.66 8.02 -7.90
C LEU A 101 10.26 9.16 -8.85
N TYR A 102 11.17 9.59 -9.75
CA TYR A 102 10.84 10.63 -10.72
C TYR A 102 9.80 10.17 -11.76
N ARG A 103 9.75 8.88 -12.09
CA ARG A 103 8.69 8.30 -12.94
C ARG A 103 7.40 8.17 -12.16
N GLN A 104 7.47 7.72 -10.92
CA GLN A 104 6.31 7.65 -10.04
C GLN A 104 5.67 9.02 -9.80
N GLU A 105 6.45 10.11 -9.72
CA GLU A 105 5.93 11.48 -9.65
C GLU A 105 5.03 11.81 -10.85
N LYS A 106 5.41 11.34 -12.04
CA LYS A 106 4.59 11.51 -13.27
C LYS A 106 3.33 10.66 -13.23
N ASP A 107 3.42 9.41 -12.75
CA ASP A 107 2.28 8.51 -12.63
C ASP A 107 1.27 9.04 -11.61
N TRP A 108 1.73 9.52 -10.44
CA TRP A 108 0.87 10.15 -9.45
C TRP A 108 0.11 11.35 -10.01
N LYS A 109 0.78 12.15 -10.85
CA LYS A 109 0.12 13.27 -11.55
C LYS A 109 -0.99 12.81 -12.48
N GLN A 110 -0.84 11.67 -13.16
CA GLN A 110 -1.90 11.08 -14.01
C GLN A 110 -3.10 10.63 -13.19
N TYR A 111 -2.89 10.17 -11.94
CA TYR A 111 -3.97 9.85 -11.00
C TYR A 111 -4.57 11.09 -10.31
N GLY A 112 -4.16 12.30 -10.71
CA GLY A 112 -4.66 13.57 -10.14
C GLY A 112 -3.96 14.02 -8.85
N ALA A 113 -2.92 13.30 -8.39
CA ALA A 113 -2.18 13.63 -7.18
C ALA A 113 -0.84 14.30 -7.51
N GLN A 114 -0.64 15.55 -7.09
CA GLN A 114 0.62 16.28 -7.29
C GLN A 114 1.57 16.01 -6.11
N ILE A 115 2.35 14.93 -6.21
CA ILE A 115 3.29 14.51 -5.17
C ILE A 115 4.70 14.52 -5.75
N SER A 116 5.59 15.34 -5.20
CA SER A 116 6.96 15.44 -5.69
C SER A 116 7.78 14.20 -5.32
N ARG A 117 8.78 13.87 -6.16
CA ARG A 117 9.75 12.80 -5.87
C ARG A 117 10.45 12.97 -4.52
N THR A 118 10.68 14.21 -4.08
CA THR A 118 11.27 14.51 -2.76
C THR A 118 10.30 14.11 -1.65
N THR A 119 9.01 14.40 -1.81
CA THR A 119 7.97 13.98 -0.85
C THR A 119 7.88 12.46 -0.77
N LEU A 120 7.88 11.77 -1.92
CA LEU A 120 7.89 10.30 -1.97
C LEU A 120 9.12 9.72 -1.25
N ALA A 121 10.30 10.29 -1.49
CA ALA A 121 11.54 9.87 -0.82
C ALA A 121 11.46 10.07 0.71
N ASN A 122 10.95 11.22 1.16
CA ASN A 122 10.79 11.51 2.57
C ASN A 122 9.81 10.55 3.25
N TRP A 123 8.72 10.17 2.60
CA TRP A 123 7.79 9.17 3.12
C TRP A 123 8.46 7.80 3.31
N ILE A 124 9.23 7.36 2.31
CA ILE A 124 9.97 6.10 2.38
C ILE A 124 10.96 6.14 3.55
N ILE A 125 11.77 7.21 3.65
CA ILE A 125 12.78 7.37 4.71
C ILE A 125 12.12 7.39 6.09
N TYR A 126 11.03 8.14 6.24
CA TYR A 126 10.30 8.21 7.50
C TYR A 126 9.74 6.85 7.92
N CYS A 127 9.05 6.17 7.01
CA CYS A 127 8.46 4.87 7.28
C CYS A 127 9.52 3.79 7.52
N SER A 128 10.64 3.83 6.81
CA SER A 128 11.77 2.94 7.04
C SER A 128 12.28 3.05 8.48
N ARG A 129 12.54 4.27 8.95
CA ARG A 129 13.08 4.50 10.30
C ARG A 129 12.08 4.20 11.43
N ASN A 130 10.81 4.54 11.25
CA ASN A 130 9.84 4.47 12.34
C ASN A 130 9.04 3.17 12.38
N TYR A 131 8.89 2.47 11.26
CA TYR A 131 8.06 1.27 11.16
C TYR A 131 8.83 0.03 10.69
N LEU A 132 9.74 0.16 9.72
CA LEU A 132 10.46 -1.00 9.20
C LEU A 132 11.70 -1.35 10.02
N GLN A 133 12.39 -0.36 10.59
CA GLN A 133 13.58 -0.61 11.40
C GLN A 133 13.30 -1.54 12.61
N PRO A 134 12.23 -1.38 13.40
CA PRO A 134 11.92 -2.32 14.47
C PRO A 134 11.66 -3.76 13.97
N MET A 135 11.07 -3.91 12.79
CA MET A 135 10.86 -5.22 12.16
C MET A 135 12.20 -5.83 11.72
N TYR A 136 13.06 -5.04 11.09
CA TYR A 136 14.40 -5.46 10.73
C TYR A 136 15.20 -5.93 11.96
N ASP A 137 15.19 -5.16 13.03
CA ASP A 137 15.89 -5.49 14.27
C ASP A 137 15.34 -6.78 14.90
N TYR A 138 14.03 -7.00 14.81
CA TYR A 138 13.41 -8.25 15.25
C TYR A 138 13.90 -9.43 14.41
N PHE A 139 13.78 -9.37 13.09
CA PHE A 139 14.22 -10.43 12.19
C PHE A 139 15.72 -10.71 12.29
N HIS A 140 16.54 -9.67 12.46
CA HIS A 140 17.97 -9.82 12.67
C HIS A 140 18.25 -10.63 13.95
N ARG A 141 17.60 -10.33 15.06
CA ARG A 141 17.70 -11.12 16.30
C ARG A 141 17.26 -12.58 16.11
N GLU A 142 16.17 -12.80 15.37
CA GLU A 142 15.69 -14.16 15.07
C GLU A 142 16.65 -14.92 14.14
N LEU A 143 17.24 -14.23 13.17
CA LEU A 143 18.27 -14.83 12.30
C LEU A 143 19.50 -15.29 13.08
N LEU A 144 19.96 -14.51 14.05
CA LEU A 144 21.11 -14.85 14.90
C LEU A 144 20.87 -16.05 15.83
N LYS A 145 19.62 -16.46 16.03
CA LYS A 145 19.29 -17.69 16.79
C LYS A 145 19.37 -18.96 15.94
N ARG A 146 19.50 -18.83 14.63
CA ARG A 146 19.57 -19.98 13.72
C ARG A 146 20.94 -20.64 13.78
N SER A 147 21.00 -21.93 13.48
CA SER A 147 22.23 -22.71 13.50
C SER A 147 23.25 -22.25 12.46
N PHE A 148 22.80 -21.71 11.35
CA PHE A 148 23.63 -21.09 10.32
C PHE A 148 22.83 -20.07 9.50
N ALA A 149 23.55 -19.13 8.90
CA ALA A 149 23.01 -18.16 7.96
C ALA A 149 23.81 -18.20 6.66
N MET A 150 23.12 -17.97 5.56
CA MET A 150 23.72 -17.79 4.24
C MET A 150 23.83 -16.30 3.98
N ALA A 151 24.92 -15.87 3.31
CA ALA A 151 25.13 -14.47 2.95
C ALA A 151 25.54 -14.39 1.48
N ASP A 152 25.05 -13.36 0.80
CA ASP A 152 25.40 -13.03 -0.58
C ASP A 152 25.50 -11.50 -0.72
N GLU A 153 26.33 -11.04 -1.66
CA GLU A 153 26.52 -9.62 -1.87
C GLU A 153 26.14 -9.19 -3.30
N THR A 154 25.54 -8.01 -3.39
CA THR A 154 25.23 -7.35 -4.66
C THR A 154 25.88 -5.97 -4.71
N ARG A 155 26.51 -5.64 -5.84
CA ARG A 155 27.11 -4.32 -6.03
C ARG A 155 26.04 -3.26 -6.14
N VAL A 156 26.18 -2.18 -5.37
CA VAL A 156 25.29 -1.01 -5.39
C VAL A 156 26.12 0.26 -5.46
N GLN A 157 25.55 1.32 -6.02
CA GLN A 157 26.12 2.64 -5.98
C GLN A 157 25.42 3.48 -4.92
N VAL A 158 26.19 3.97 -3.94
CA VAL A 158 25.70 4.89 -2.90
C VAL A 158 26.29 6.27 -3.18
N LEU A 159 25.43 7.23 -3.54
CA LEU A 159 25.88 8.56 -3.97
C LEU A 159 26.42 9.43 -2.84
N LYS A 160 25.95 9.21 -1.60
CA LYS A 160 26.31 9.98 -0.40
C LYS A 160 26.73 9.02 0.71
N GLU A 161 27.88 8.42 0.55
CA GLU A 161 28.54 7.62 1.60
C GLU A 161 29.66 8.47 2.21
N GLU A 162 29.75 8.49 3.53
CA GLU A 162 30.79 9.24 4.22
C GLU A 162 32.18 8.76 3.80
N GLU A 163 33.09 9.70 3.56
CA GLU A 163 34.49 9.46 3.18
C GLU A 163 34.71 8.72 1.84
N ARG A 164 33.65 8.50 1.03
CA ARG A 164 33.76 7.82 -0.25
C ARG A 164 33.26 8.69 -1.42
N ARG A 165 33.93 8.49 -2.57
CA ARG A 165 33.51 9.15 -3.84
C ARG A 165 32.23 8.52 -4.35
N ALA A 166 31.34 9.32 -4.96
CA ALA A 166 30.07 8.85 -5.52
C ALA A 166 30.19 7.74 -6.58
N GLN A 167 31.37 7.61 -7.23
CA GLN A 167 31.66 6.56 -8.22
C GLN A 167 32.15 5.25 -7.57
N THR A 168 32.46 5.24 -6.27
CA THR A 168 32.91 4.03 -5.59
C THR A 168 31.76 3.04 -5.48
N GLN A 169 32.02 1.80 -5.87
CA GLN A 169 31.05 0.72 -5.69
C GLN A 169 31.04 0.27 -4.24
N SER A 170 29.84 0.21 -3.66
CA SER A 170 29.56 -0.39 -2.36
C SER A 170 28.87 -1.73 -2.55
N PHE A 171 28.70 -2.49 -1.49
CA PHE A 171 28.03 -3.79 -1.51
C PHE A 171 26.82 -3.74 -0.60
N MET A 172 25.72 -4.27 -1.07
CA MET A 172 24.55 -4.59 -0.27
C MET A 172 24.58 -6.07 0.04
N TRP A 173 24.59 -6.40 1.31
CA TRP A 173 24.59 -7.78 1.80
C TRP A 173 23.17 -8.24 2.05
N LEU A 174 22.85 -9.43 1.55
CA LEU A 174 21.62 -10.14 1.84
C LEU A 174 21.96 -11.33 2.74
N PHE A 175 21.25 -11.44 3.84
CA PHE A 175 21.37 -12.56 4.77
C PHE A 175 20.09 -13.39 4.74
N ARG A 176 20.24 -14.70 4.76
CA ARG A 176 19.14 -15.65 4.76
C ARG A 176 19.38 -16.75 5.78
N SER A 177 18.30 -17.18 6.48
CA SER A 177 18.35 -18.41 7.27
C SER A 177 18.47 -19.63 6.36
N GLY A 178 19.09 -20.70 6.86
CA GLY A 178 19.14 -21.99 6.18
C GLY A 178 17.82 -22.76 6.26
N GLU A 179 17.83 -23.96 5.70
CA GLU A 179 16.72 -24.90 5.76
C GLU A 179 16.78 -25.67 7.08
N ASP A 180 16.07 -25.20 8.10
CA ASP A 180 16.00 -25.76 9.46
C ASP A 180 14.58 -26.18 9.87
N GLY A 181 13.64 -26.25 8.91
CA GLY A 181 12.25 -26.58 9.14
C GLY A 181 11.41 -25.43 9.71
N LEU A 182 12.00 -24.26 9.93
CA LEU A 182 11.34 -23.06 10.39
C LEU A 182 11.11 -22.07 9.23
N PRO A 183 10.20 -21.09 9.36
CA PRO A 183 10.01 -20.06 8.33
C PRO A 183 11.32 -19.35 7.98
N ALA A 184 11.59 -19.17 6.70
CA ALA A 184 12.79 -18.50 6.22
C ALA A 184 12.78 -17.01 6.62
N ILE A 185 13.95 -16.53 7.09
CA ILE A 185 14.21 -15.11 7.36
C ILE A 185 15.20 -14.64 6.28
N ILE A 186 14.84 -13.50 5.66
CA ILE A 186 15.68 -12.82 4.66
C ILE A 186 15.80 -11.36 5.08
N LEU A 187 17.04 -10.86 5.16
CA LEU A 187 17.38 -9.48 5.55
C LEU A 187 18.31 -8.85 4.52
#